data_47c1c1a530011d650130d1c2f26c6333
#
_entry.id   47c1c1a530011d650130d1c2f26c6333
#
_cell.length_a   1.000
_cell.length_b   1.000
_cell.length_c   1.000
_cell.angle_alpha   90.00
_cell.angle_beta   90.00
_cell.angle_gamma   90.00
#
_symmetry.space_group_name_H-M   'P 1'
#
loop_
_entity.id
_entity.type
_entity.pdbx_description
1 polymer ?
#
loop_
_entity_poly.entity_id
_entity_poly.type
_entity_poly.pdbx_seq_one_letter_code
_entity_poly.pdbx_strand_id
1 'polypeptide(L)'
;MSETARDQKSSAFSTLPQRIISSLIAFTGVVLLIWLGWPTLTLMLIAATLLGLHEFRSMARRKGMPIGGRSIYGFGVLMILASEPWMKSGFWFVPANVPWREIVMWLYFTWVMTVEVIRPSERPLERIMTSLFGMLYIPFLL
;
A
#
# COMPACT_ATOMS: atom_id res chain seq x y z
N MET A 1 11.28 44.27 13.40
CA MET A 1 10.96 43.24 12.37
C MET A 1 12.10 42.25 12.07
N SER A 2 13.16 42.15 12.87
CA SER A 2 14.35 41.34 12.60
C SER A 2 14.56 40.14 13.55
N GLU A 3 13.83 40.05 14.64
CA GLU A 3 14.00 38.95 15.63
C GLU A 3 13.24 37.67 15.25
N THR A 4 12.04 37.80 14.69
CA THR A 4 11.22 36.65 14.26
C THR A 4 11.82 35.84 13.13
N ALA A 5 12.64 36.46 12.27
CA ALA A 5 13.33 35.77 11.18
C ALA A 5 14.56 34.97 11.64
N ARG A 6 15.15 35.37 12.79
CA ARG A 6 16.32 34.68 13.38
C ARG A 6 15.92 33.41 14.13
N ASP A 7 14.78 33.43 14.83
CA ASP A 7 14.28 32.28 15.57
C ASP A 7 13.76 31.17 14.66
N GLN A 8 13.16 31.52 13.51
CA GLN A 8 12.75 30.53 12.50
C GLN A 8 13.94 29.81 11.85
N LYS A 9 15.08 30.48 11.70
CA LYS A 9 16.28 29.88 11.13
C LYS A 9 17.00 28.93 12.08
N SER A 10 16.97 29.22 13.39
CA SER A 10 17.61 28.37 14.41
C SER A 10 16.85 27.06 14.64
N SER A 11 15.52 27.09 14.57
CA SER A 11 14.69 25.89 14.71
C SER A 11 14.79 24.93 13.50
N ALA A 12 15.01 25.46 12.30
CA ALA A 12 15.20 24.64 11.09
C ALA A 12 16.54 23.89 11.10
N PHE A 13 17.60 24.50 11.64
CA PHE A 13 18.92 23.86 11.73
C PHE A 13 19.00 22.76 12.80
N SER A 14 18.23 22.84 13.87
CA SER A 14 18.21 21.82 14.93
C SER A 14 17.49 20.53 14.50
N THR A 15 16.59 20.60 13.51
CA THR A 15 15.85 19.43 13.00
C THR A 15 16.58 18.68 11.88
N LEU A 16 17.58 19.30 11.24
CA LEU A 16 18.36 18.67 10.18
C LEU A 16 19.14 17.44 10.62
N PRO A 17 19.95 17.46 11.74
CA PRO A 17 20.66 16.28 12.18
C PRO A 17 19.72 15.15 12.60
N GLN A 18 18.61 15.48 13.22
CA GLN A 18 17.60 14.49 13.61
C GLN A 18 16.96 13.79 12.40
N ARG A 19 16.71 14.51 11.31
CA ARG A 19 16.21 13.95 10.06
C ARG A 19 17.25 13.06 9.38
N ILE A 20 18.51 13.47 9.39
CA ILE A 20 19.61 12.66 8.82
C ILE A 20 19.79 11.36 9.62
N ILE A 21 19.78 11.44 10.94
CA ILE A 21 19.88 10.26 11.81
C ILE A 21 18.69 9.32 11.59
N SER A 22 17.47 9.84 11.55
CA SER A 22 16.28 9.01 11.32
C SER A 22 16.28 8.35 9.94
N SER A 23 16.71 9.06 8.90
CA SER A 23 16.82 8.47 7.55
C SER A 23 17.93 7.42 7.45
N LEU A 24 19.06 7.62 8.17
CA LEU A 24 20.14 6.65 8.22
C LEU A 24 19.73 5.37 8.94
N ILE A 25 19.02 5.51 10.06
CA ILE A 25 18.45 4.36 10.80
C ILE A 25 17.45 3.61 9.94
N ALA A 26 16.55 4.33 9.25
CA ALA A 26 15.58 3.71 8.35
C ALA A 26 16.26 3.00 7.19
N PHE A 27 17.27 3.62 6.57
CA PHE A 27 18.04 3.01 5.48
C PHE A 27 18.77 1.76 5.94
N THR A 28 19.47 1.82 7.08
CA THR A 28 20.16 0.66 7.66
C THR A 28 19.17 -0.46 8.00
N GLY A 29 17.99 -0.12 8.51
CA GLY A 29 16.91 -1.08 8.76
C GLY A 29 16.46 -1.79 7.49
N VAL A 30 16.25 -1.05 6.39
CA VAL A 30 15.87 -1.63 5.10
C VAL A 30 16.97 -2.55 4.55
N VAL A 31 18.24 -2.13 4.61
CA VAL A 31 19.37 -2.95 4.16
C VAL A 31 19.48 -4.25 4.97
N LEU A 32 19.30 -4.16 6.29
CA LEU A 32 19.27 -5.34 7.17
C LEU A 32 18.12 -6.29 6.82
N LEU A 33 16.93 -5.77 6.54
CA LEU A 33 15.77 -6.56 6.14
C LEU A 33 16.00 -7.28 4.80
N ILE A 34 16.67 -6.62 3.85
CA ILE A 34 17.06 -7.24 2.58
C ILE A 34 18.08 -8.36 2.82
N TRP A 35 19.00 -8.15 3.74
CA TRP A 35 20.04 -9.14 4.06
C TRP A 35 19.50 -10.36 4.82
N LEU A 36 18.45 -10.19 5.62
CA LEU A 36 17.75 -11.28 6.33
C LEU A 36 17.05 -12.26 5.35
N GLY A 37 16.90 -11.87 4.09
CA GLY A 37 16.36 -12.71 3.04
C GLY A 37 14.89 -12.47 2.71
N TRP A 38 14.42 -13.28 1.80
CA TRP A 38 13.14 -13.18 1.12
C TRP A 38 11.90 -13.07 2.02
N PRO A 39 11.70 -13.89 3.07
CA PRO A 39 10.45 -13.86 3.86
C PRO A 39 10.25 -12.53 4.60
N THR A 40 11.35 -11.91 5.03
CA THR A 40 11.34 -10.66 5.78
C THR A 40 10.92 -9.49 4.90
N LEU A 41 11.38 -9.51 3.64
CA LEU A 41 11.04 -8.50 2.65
C LEU A 41 9.55 -8.57 2.30
N THR A 42 9.00 -9.77 2.12
CA THR A 42 7.57 -9.98 1.89
C THR A 42 6.72 -9.47 3.04
N LEU A 43 7.11 -9.77 4.28
CA LEU A 43 6.41 -9.25 5.47
C LEU A 43 6.44 -7.73 5.52
N MET A 44 7.56 -7.11 5.19
CA MET A 44 7.69 -5.66 5.11
C MET A 44 6.76 -5.07 4.04
N LEU A 45 6.70 -5.68 2.84
CA LEU A 45 5.81 -5.24 1.78
C LEU A 45 4.34 -5.37 2.17
N ILE A 46 3.96 -6.46 2.84
CA ILE A 46 2.61 -6.64 3.37
C ILE A 46 2.30 -5.54 4.39
N ALA A 47 3.20 -5.29 5.34
CA ALA A 47 3.01 -4.24 6.34
C ALA A 47 2.88 -2.85 5.69
N ALA A 48 3.76 -2.52 4.73
CA ALA A 48 3.71 -1.26 3.98
C ALA A 48 2.40 -1.12 3.21
N THR A 49 1.93 -2.19 2.55
CA THR A 49 0.65 -2.22 1.84
C THR A 49 -0.52 -1.98 2.78
N LEU A 50 -0.56 -2.65 3.92
CA LEU A 50 -1.64 -2.49 4.91
C LEU A 50 -1.67 -1.07 5.48
N LEU A 51 -0.50 -0.52 5.81
CA LEU A 51 -0.38 0.86 6.30
C LEU A 51 -0.81 1.86 5.22
N GLY A 52 -0.31 1.72 4.00
CA GLY A 52 -0.68 2.59 2.89
C GLY A 52 -2.17 2.55 2.57
N LEU A 53 -2.78 1.36 2.55
CA LEU A 53 -4.23 1.21 2.37
C LEU A 53 -5.02 1.80 3.55
N HIS A 54 -4.50 1.69 4.76
CA HIS A 54 -5.13 2.29 5.95
C HIS A 54 -5.12 3.81 5.86
N GLU A 55 -3.98 4.40 5.53
CA GLU A 55 -3.85 5.86 5.35
C GLU A 55 -4.71 6.36 4.19
N PHE A 56 -4.68 5.69 3.06
CA PHE A 56 -5.51 6.01 1.91
C PHE A 56 -7.00 6.00 2.27
N ARG A 57 -7.44 4.97 2.99
CA ARG A 57 -8.82 4.86 3.47
C ARG A 57 -9.19 5.99 4.43
N SER A 58 -8.27 6.36 5.32
CA SER A 58 -8.46 7.48 6.25
C SER A 58 -8.60 8.81 5.51
N MET A 59 -7.73 9.06 4.52
CA MET A 59 -7.78 10.27 3.70
C MET A 59 -9.07 10.37 2.89
N ALA A 60 -9.48 9.29 2.24
CA ALA A 60 -10.69 9.26 1.44
C ALA A 60 -11.95 9.45 2.29
N ARG A 61 -12.01 8.85 3.48
CA ARG A 61 -13.09 9.09 4.44
C ARG A 61 -13.18 10.54 4.88
N ARG A 62 -12.05 11.19 5.13
CA ARG A 62 -12.02 12.64 5.48
C ARG A 62 -12.54 13.52 4.37
N LYS A 63 -12.39 13.10 3.12
CA LYS A 63 -12.94 13.78 1.94
C LYS A 63 -14.38 13.38 1.61
N GLY A 64 -15.01 12.54 2.43
CA GLY A 64 -16.38 12.07 2.17
C GLY A 64 -16.50 11.09 1.00
N MET A 65 -15.36 10.56 0.50
CA MET A 65 -15.37 9.60 -0.60
C MET A 65 -15.72 8.20 -0.07
N PRO A 66 -16.73 7.54 -0.65
CA PRO A 66 -17.06 6.17 -0.28
C PRO A 66 -15.95 5.23 -0.74
N ILE A 67 -15.43 4.41 0.16
CA ILE A 67 -14.45 3.36 -0.15
C ILE A 67 -15.10 2.01 0.07
N GLY A 68 -14.73 1.03 -0.77
CA GLY A 68 -15.06 -0.37 -0.60
C GLY A 68 -14.70 -0.89 0.79
N GLY A 69 -15.37 -1.96 1.22
CA GLY A 69 -15.28 -2.53 2.56
C GLY A 69 -13.87 -2.95 3.00
N ARG A 70 -13.79 -3.84 3.98
CA ARG A 70 -12.52 -4.42 4.47
C ARG A 70 -11.83 -5.33 3.45
N SER A 71 -12.52 -5.72 2.37
CA SER A 71 -12.00 -6.57 1.31
C SER A 71 -10.74 -6.02 0.64
N ILE A 72 -10.57 -4.69 0.56
CA ILE A 72 -9.39 -4.06 -0.03
C ILE A 72 -8.08 -4.49 0.65
N TYR A 73 -8.09 -4.72 1.96
CA TYR A 73 -6.92 -5.19 2.69
C TYR A 73 -6.57 -6.64 2.33
N GLY A 74 -7.57 -7.51 2.26
CA GLY A 74 -7.37 -8.91 1.87
C GLY A 74 -6.83 -9.05 0.46
N PHE A 75 -7.40 -8.33 -0.50
CA PHE A 75 -6.91 -8.33 -1.87
C PHE A 75 -5.53 -7.66 -2.01
N GLY A 76 -5.23 -6.62 -1.21
CA GLY A 76 -3.91 -6.01 -1.17
C GLY A 76 -2.82 -6.99 -0.73
N VAL A 77 -3.06 -7.75 0.34
CA VAL A 77 -2.15 -8.81 0.79
C VAL A 77 -2.03 -9.91 -0.26
N LEU A 78 -3.15 -10.35 -0.84
CA LEU A 78 -3.16 -11.37 -1.89
C LEU A 78 -2.36 -10.94 -3.12
N MET A 79 -2.39 -9.64 -3.46
CA MET A 79 -1.62 -9.06 -4.57
C MET A 79 -0.12 -9.17 -4.34
N ILE A 80 0.35 -8.86 -3.11
CA ILE A 80 1.77 -9.02 -2.76
C ILE A 80 2.17 -10.48 -2.80
N LEU A 81 1.37 -11.38 -2.22
CA LEU A 81 1.65 -12.82 -2.25
C LEU A 81 1.67 -13.38 -3.68
N ALA A 82 0.78 -12.90 -4.56
CA ALA A 82 0.75 -13.28 -5.96
C ALA A 82 1.95 -12.78 -6.78
N SER A 83 2.65 -11.75 -6.28
CA SER A 83 3.86 -11.21 -6.91
C SER A 83 5.14 -11.98 -6.56
N GLU A 84 5.05 -12.85 -5.56
CA GLU A 84 6.20 -13.54 -4.99
C GLU A 84 6.78 -14.63 -5.92
N PRO A 85 8.12 -14.80 -6.02
CA PRO A 85 8.72 -15.82 -6.86
C PRO A 85 8.46 -17.26 -6.42
N TRP A 86 8.13 -17.53 -5.16
CA TRP A 86 7.74 -18.89 -4.77
C TRP A 86 6.44 -19.33 -5.44
N MET A 87 5.55 -18.40 -5.78
CA MET A 87 4.42 -18.65 -6.68
C MET A 87 4.88 -18.99 -8.10
N LYS A 88 6.02 -18.44 -8.54
CA LYS A 88 6.61 -18.71 -9.87
C LYS A 88 7.45 -19.97 -9.91
N SER A 89 7.98 -20.44 -8.78
CA SER A 89 8.83 -21.63 -8.70
C SER A 89 8.09 -22.96 -8.65
N GLY A 90 6.73 -22.92 -8.81
CA GLY A 90 5.95 -24.15 -8.90
C GLY A 90 5.68 -24.79 -7.55
N PHE A 91 4.97 -24.10 -6.68
CA PHE A 91 4.27 -24.81 -5.62
C PHE A 91 3.29 -25.80 -6.26
N TRP A 92 3.27 -27.04 -5.86
CA TRP A 92 2.70 -28.25 -6.48
C TRP A 92 1.42 -28.10 -7.32
N PHE A 93 0.67 -27.01 -7.20
CA PHE A 93 -0.59 -26.78 -7.91
C PHE A 93 -0.64 -25.49 -8.74
N VAL A 94 0.46 -24.71 -8.78
CA VAL A 94 0.46 -23.38 -9.37
C VAL A 94 1.38 -23.37 -10.60
N PRO A 95 0.82 -23.31 -11.84
CA PRO A 95 1.65 -23.24 -13.03
C PRO A 95 2.48 -21.95 -13.04
N ALA A 96 3.78 -22.10 -13.27
CA ALA A 96 4.76 -21.01 -13.25
C ALA A 96 4.50 -19.92 -14.31
N ASN A 97 3.73 -20.22 -15.36
CA ASN A 97 3.47 -19.33 -16.50
C ASN A 97 2.21 -18.50 -16.37
N VAL A 98 1.51 -18.57 -15.23
CA VAL A 98 0.26 -17.85 -15.03
C VAL A 98 0.53 -16.46 -14.44
N PRO A 99 -0.03 -15.39 -15.00
CA PRO A 99 0.13 -14.03 -14.48
C PRO A 99 -0.80 -13.82 -13.26
N TRP A 100 -0.41 -14.40 -12.12
CA TRP A 100 -1.21 -14.40 -10.88
C TRP A 100 -1.57 -13.01 -10.40
N ARG A 101 -0.68 -12.06 -10.58
CA ARG A 101 -0.89 -10.67 -10.20
C ARG A 101 -2.05 -10.03 -10.95
N GLU A 102 -2.10 -10.26 -12.26
CA GLU A 102 -3.18 -9.78 -13.13
C GLU A 102 -4.50 -10.47 -12.79
N ILE A 103 -4.46 -11.78 -12.51
CA ILE A 103 -5.67 -12.54 -12.11
C ILE A 103 -6.25 -11.96 -10.81
N VAL A 104 -5.42 -11.69 -9.80
CA VAL A 104 -5.87 -11.08 -8.54
C VAL A 104 -6.47 -9.70 -8.79
N MET A 105 -5.88 -8.92 -9.68
CA MET A 105 -6.41 -7.60 -10.05
C MET A 105 -7.78 -7.71 -10.70
N TRP A 106 -7.95 -8.62 -11.67
CA TRP A 106 -9.26 -8.87 -12.32
C TRP A 106 -10.29 -9.42 -11.36
N LEU A 107 -9.88 -10.29 -10.44
CA LEU A 107 -10.75 -10.81 -9.40
C LEU A 107 -11.24 -9.71 -8.47
N TYR A 108 -10.35 -8.79 -8.08
CA TYR A 108 -10.72 -7.63 -7.28
C TYR A 108 -11.67 -6.69 -8.02
N PHE A 109 -11.41 -6.41 -9.28
CA PHE A 109 -12.29 -5.61 -10.12
C PHE A 109 -13.71 -6.21 -10.17
N THR A 110 -13.80 -7.51 -10.49
CA THR A 110 -15.07 -8.24 -10.51
C THR A 110 -15.75 -8.21 -9.14
N TRP A 111 -15.00 -8.39 -8.07
CA TRP A 111 -15.52 -8.32 -6.70
C TRP A 111 -16.14 -6.96 -6.39
N VAL A 112 -15.44 -5.86 -6.69
CA VAL A 112 -15.93 -4.51 -6.44
C VAL A 112 -17.21 -4.23 -7.23
N MET A 113 -17.25 -4.62 -8.50
CA MET A 113 -18.45 -4.49 -9.33
C MET A 113 -19.63 -5.33 -8.80
N THR A 114 -19.38 -6.57 -8.41
CA THR A 114 -20.40 -7.46 -7.86
C THR A 114 -20.98 -6.92 -6.56
N VAL A 115 -20.13 -6.44 -5.66
CA VAL A 115 -20.57 -5.86 -4.39
C VAL A 115 -21.43 -4.62 -4.62
N GLU A 116 -21.09 -3.79 -5.61
CA GLU A 116 -21.86 -2.58 -5.92
C GLU A 116 -23.22 -2.92 -6.53
N VAL A 117 -23.32 -3.98 -7.32
CA VAL A 117 -24.61 -4.46 -7.88
C VAL A 117 -25.52 -5.02 -6.78
N ILE A 118 -24.96 -5.78 -5.83
CA ILE A 118 -25.73 -6.40 -4.74
C ILE A 118 -26.13 -5.37 -3.67
N ARG A 119 -25.26 -4.41 -3.40
CA ARG A 119 -25.44 -3.37 -2.38
C ARG A 119 -25.09 -2.01 -2.97
N PRO A 120 -25.98 -1.43 -3.78
CA PRO A 120 -25.75 -0.14 -4.41
C PRO A 120 -25.52 0.94 -3.35
N SER A 121 -24.47 1.73 -3.54
CA SER A 121 -24.19 2.90 -2.71
C SER A 121 -24.88 4.12 -3.32
N GLU A 122 -25.01 5.20 -2.54
CA GLU A 122 -25.54 6.48 -3.04
C GLU A 122 -24.66 7.05 -4.18
N ARG A 123 -23.37 6.68 -4.22
CA ARG A 123 -22.39 7.14 -5.22
C ARG A 123 -21.57 5.98 -5.76
N PRO A 124 -22.16 5.13 -6.60
CA PRO A 124 -21.52 3.87 -7.03
C PRO A 124 -20.22 4.09 -7.79
N LEU A 125 -20.19 5.03 -8.72
CA LEU A 125 -19.01 5.33 -9.52
C LEU A 125 -17.82 5.82 -8.68
N GLU A 126 -18.07 6.73 -7.74
CA GLU A 126 -17.02 7.24 -6.84
C GLU A 126 -16.44 6.10 -5.99
N ARG A 127 -17.29 5.22 -5.49
CA ARG A 127 -16.86 4.06 -4.67
C ARG A 127 -16.03 3.08 -5.47
N ILE A 128 -16.44 2.76 -6.69
CA ILE A 128 -15.70 1.87 -7.58
C ILE A 128 -14.35 2.50 -7.91
N MET A 129 -14.34 3.74 -8.38
CA MET A 129 -13.10 4.44 -8.77
C MET A 129 -12.14 4.56 -7.60
N THR A 130 -12.60 4.97 -6.42
CA THR A 130 -11.75 5.12 -5.23
C THR A 130 -11.19 3.79 -4.77
N SER A 131 -11.98 2.71 -4.82
CA SER A 131 -11.53 1.38 -4.43
C SER A 131 -10.50 0.81 -5.41
N LEU A 132 -10.74 0.96 -6.72
CA LEU A 132 -9.80 0.52 -7.75
C LEU A 132 -8.51 1.33 -7.72
N PHE A 133 -8.61 2.66 -7.54
CA PHE A 133 -7.43 3.51 -7.44
C PHE A 133 -6.56 3.14 -6.24
N GLY A 134 -7.16 2.89 -5.08
CA GLY A 134 -6.43 2.43 -3.89
C GLY A 134 -5.69 1.13 -4.12
N MET A 135 -6.31 0.17 -4.83
CA MET A 135 -5.71 -1.11 -5.16
C MET A 135 -4.61 -1.01 -6.21
N LEU A 136 -4.80 -0.17 -7.23
CA LEU A 136 -3.79 0.06 -8.27
C LEU A 136 -2.61 0.85 -7.73
N TYR A 137 -2.86 1.90 -6.96
CA TYR A 137 -1.81 2.81 -6.53
C TYR A 137 -0.90 2.21 -5.46
N ILE A 138 -1.43 1.44 -4.52
CA ILE A 138 -0.65 0.94 -3.38
C ILE A 138 -0.10 -0.47 -3.66
N PRO A 139 -0.91 -1.54 -3.70
CA PRO A 139 -0.36 -2.88 -3.81
C PRO A 139 0.11 -3.27 -5.21
N PHE A 140 -0.38 -2.60 -6.27
CA PHE A 140 0.07 -2.90 -7.63
C PHE A 140 1.39 -2.21 -7.95
N LEU A 141 1.63 -1.03 -7.40
CA LEU A 141 2.86 -0.27 -7.63
C LEU A 141 4.03 -0.75 -6.75
N LEU A 142 3.75 -1.32 -5.57
CA LEU A 142 4.75 -1.90 -4.67
C LEU A 142 5.25 -3.25 -5.18
#